data_21342d9aa9bfcd304d85d42ade49c6fd
#
_entry.id   21342d9aa9bfcd304d85d42ade49c6fd
#
_cell.length_a   1.000
_cell.length_b   1.000
_cell.length_c   1.000
_cell.angle_alpha   90.00
_cell.angle_beta   90.00
_cell.angle_gamma   90.00
#
_symmetry.space_group_name_H-M   'P 1'
#
loop_
_entity.id
_entity.type
_entity.pdbx_description
1 polymer ?
#
loop_
_entity_poly.entity_id
_entity_poly.type
_entity_poly.pdbx_seq_one_letter_code
_entity_poly.pdbx_strand_id
1 'polypeptide(L)'
;PKALFLFSPFKSENISQIDHNLNSSNLFSSGRIGQNDSLEGGNSLTLGFDYSVNSQNDREIFSSNIGQIFRDKNDEKLPLKTSMNNKSSDLIGNIKFSPREELIIDYDFNADNNLDTINYSFLTAKVSVNNFITSFEFLEENNNVGSESYFSRKISYEFNEGNLLSFNTRRNRKRD
;
A
#
# COMPACT_ATOMS: atom_id res chain seq x y z
N PRO A 1 -12.66 10.86 -9.16
CA PRO A 1 -11.62 10.38 -10.08
C PRO A 1 -10.34 11.20 -9.97
N LYS A 2 -9.18 10.55 -10.17
CA LYS A 2 -7.86 11.16 -10.23
C LYS A 2 -7.17 10.76 -11.53
N ALA A 3 -6.37 11.67 -12.09
CA ALA A 3 -5.50 11.40 -13.23
C ALA A 3 -4.18 12.16 -13.06
N LEU A 4 -3.06 11.48 -13.35
CA LEU A 4 -1.74 12.08 -13.42
C LEU A 4 -1.10 11.67 -14.74
N PHE A 5 -0.75 12.66 -15.57
CA PHE A 5 0.03 12.45 -16.77
C PHE A 5 1.47 12.89 -16.53
N LEU A 6 2.41 11.98 -16.72
CA LEU A 6 3.84 12.26 -16.68
C LEU A 6 4.41 12.16 -18.09
N PHE A 7 5.14 13.18 -18.48
CA PHE A 7 5.91 13.25 -19.70
C PHE A 7 7.37 13.55 -19.37
N SER A 8 8.26 12.65 -19.77
CA SER A 8 9.70 12.87 -19.66
C SER A 8 10.36 12.57 -21.01
N PRO A 9 11.01 13.55 -21.65
CA PRO A 9 11.73 13.34 -22.90
C PRO A 9 13.02 12.53 -22.70
N PHE A 10 13.41 12.30 -21.45
CA PHE A 10 14.62 11.58 -21.10
C PHE A 10 14.33 10.09 -20.96
N LYS A 11 15.37 9.27 -21.07
CA LYS A 11 15.28 7.84 -20.77
C LYS A 11 15.35 7.65 -19.26
N SER A 12 14.65 6.65 -18.75
CA SER A 12 14.77 6.23 -17.35
C SER A 12 16.23 5.89 -17.02
N GLU A 13 16.67 6.23 -15.83
CA GLU A 13 17.90 5.66 -15.27
C GLU A 13 17.68 4.19 -14.96
N ASN A 14 18.77 3.42 -14.92
CA ASN A 14 18.67 2.00 -14.63
C ASN A 14 18.57 1.79 -13.12
N ILE A 15 17.37 1.63 -12.64
CA ILE A 15 17.01 1.33 -11.26
C ILE A 15 16.29 -0.03 -11.14
N SER A 16 16.44 -0.90 -12.14
CA SER A 16 15.75 -2.19 -12.23
C SER A 16 15.97 -3.12 -11.02
N GLN A 17 17.11 -2.97 -10.35
CA GLN A 17 17.49 -3.78 -9.19
C GLN A 17 17.12 -3.14 -7.84
N ILE A 18 16.52 -1.96 -7.87
CA ILE A 18 16.12 -1.28 -6.63
C ILE A 18 14.80 -1.87 -6.14
N ASP A 19 14.78 -2.25 -4.88
CA ASP A 19 13.56 -2.66 -4.21
C ASP A 19 12.72 -1.39 -3.91
N HIS A 20 11.67 -1.19 -4.69
CA HIS A 20 10.76 -0.07 -4.55
C HIS A 20 9.33 -0.57 -4.46
N ASN A 21 8.63 -0.20 -3.41
CA ASN A 21 7.22 -0.57 -3.24
C ASN A 21 6.32 0.54 -3.82
N LEU A 22 5.57 0.19 -4.86
CA LEU A 22 4.50 1.02 -5.39
C LEU A 22 3.23 0.79 -4.55
N ASN A 23 2.70 1.86 -3.98
CA ASN A 23 1.55 1.81 -3.08
C ASN A 23 0.61 3.01 -3.31
N SER A 24 -0.52 3.03 -2.61
CA SER A 24 -1.54 4.07 -2.75
C SER A 24 -1.03 5.49 -2.44
N SER A 25 -0.01 5.64 -1.58
CA SER A 25 0.51 6.95 -1.19
C SER A 25 1.46 7.57 -2.23
N ASN A 26 2.18 6.75 -3.01
CA ASN A 26 3.14 7.22 -4.02
C ASN A 26 2.64 7.10 -5.47
N LEU A 27 1.56 6.36 -5.72
CA LEU A 27 1.01 6.10 -7.05
C LEU A 27 0.77 7.35 -7.89
N PHE A 28 0.25 8.42 -7.27
CA PHE A 28 -0.05 9.71 -7.91
C PHE A 28 1.02 10.78 -7.66
N SER A 29 2.23 10.37 -7.26
CA SER A 29 3.37 11.28 -7.11
C SER A 29 4.17 11.39 -8.39
N SER A 30 4.63 12.59 -8.74
CA SER A 30 5.58 12.80 -9.82
C SER A 30 6.97 12.21 -9.51
N GLY A 31 7.33 12.12 -8.25
CA GLY A 31 8.55 11.49 -7.74
C GLY A 31 8.31 10.10 -7.14
N ARG A 32 7.40 9.31 -7.72
CA ARG A 32 6.99 8.01 -7.16
C ARG A 32 8.11 6.98 -7.05
N ILE A 33 9.23 7.16 -7.72
CA ILE A 33 10.42 6.33 -7.59
C ILE A 33 11.13 6.55 -6.24
N GLY A 34 10.89 7.69 -5.57
CA GLY A 34 11.36 7.96 -4.22
C GLY A 34 12.85 8.24 -4.06
N GLN A 35 13.60 8.36 -5.17
CA GLN A 35 15.01 8.73 -5.17
C GLN A 35 15.19 10.10 -5.80
N ASN A 36 15.94 10.98 -5.13
CA ASN A 36 16.10 12.39 -5.54
C ASN A 36 16.72 12.58 -6.92
N ASP A 37 17.51 11.59 -7.39
CA ASP A 37 18.25 11.66 -8.66
C ASP A 37 17.70 10.71 -9.72
N SER A 38 16.60 10.01 -9.48
CA SER A 38 16.03 9.03 -10.40
C SER A 38 14.82 9.59 -11.11
N LEU A 39 14.90 9.68 -12.44
CA LEU A 39 13.81 10.12 -13.29
C LEU A 39 13.14 8.91 -13.97
N GLU A 40 11.82 8.88 -13.85
CA GLU A 40 10.98 8.03 -14.68
C GLU A 40 10.89 8.63 -16.10
N GLY A 41 11.42 7.90 -17.08
CA GLY A 41 11.41 8.33 -18.47
C GLY A 41 10.15 7.93 -19.22
N GLY A 42 9.95 8.56 -20.40
CA GLY A 42 8.82 8.24 -21.30
C GLY A 42 7.50 8.86 -20.87
N ASN A 43 6.41 8.24 -21.32
CA ASN A 43 5.06 8.71 -21.05
C ASN A 43 4.33 7.73 -20.14
N SER A 44 3.66 8.25 -19.13
CA SER A 44 2.76 7.44 -18.31
C SER A 44 1.51 8.23 -17.94
N LEU A 45 0.40 7.51 -17.86
CA LEU A 45 -0.89 7.99 -17.39
C LEU A 45 -1.30 7.15 -16.19
N THR A 46 -1.45 7.78 -15.04
CA THR A 46 -2.03 7.13 -13.86
C THR A 46 -3.49 7.52 -13.76
N LEU A 47 -4.35 6.53 -13.67
CA LEU A 47 -5.79 6.71 -13.47
C LEU A 47 -6.23 6.07 -12.16
N GLY A 48 -7.17 6.69 -11.49
CA GLY A 48 -7.74 6.13 -10.26
C GLY A 48 -8.86 6.98 -9.68
N PHE A 49 -9.25 6.62 -8.48
CA PHE A 49 -10.27 7.35 -7.74
C PHE A 49 -10.01 7.26 -6.23
N ASP A 50 -10.46 8.30 -5.53
CA ASP A 50 -10.67 8.29 -4.09
C ASP A 50 -12.16 8.36 -3.83
N TYR A 51 -12.57 7.64 -2.83
CA TYR A 51 -13.92 7.66 -2.30
C TYR A 51 -13.87 7.67 -0.79
N SER A 52 -14.65 8.52 -0.15
CA SER A 52 -14.77 8.56 1.31
C SER A 52 -16.21 8.77 1.73
N VAL A 53 -16.55 8.21 2.87
CA VAL A 53 -17.82 8.38 3.56
C VAL A 53 -17.55 8.88 4.97
N ASN A 54 -18.11 10.03 5.31
CA ASN A 54 -18.00 10.61 6.62
C ASN A 54 -19.32 10.47 7.40
N SER A 55 -19.20 10.41 8.72
CA SER A 55 -20.34 10.50 9.62
C SER A 55 -20.85 11.95 9.70
N GLN A 56 -21.98 12.16 10.40
CA GLN A 56 -22.53 13.51 10.65
C GLN A 56 -21.56 14.42 11.42
N ASN A 57 -20.57 13.87 12.11
CA ASN A 57 -19.54 14.59 12.87
C ASN A 57 -18.21 14.69 12.10
N ASP A 58 -18.23 14.65 10.77
CA ASP A 58 -17.07 14.72 9.88
C ASP A 58 -15.99 13.63 10.10
N ARG A 59 -16.31 12.60 10.89
CA ARG A 59 -15.39 11.46 11.07
C ARG A 59 -15.47 10.52 9.86
N GLU A 60 -14.33 10.22 9.26
CA GLU A 60 -14.24 9.25 8.17
C GLU A 60 -14.59 7.85 8.67
N ILE A 61 -15.65 7.27 8.09
CA ILE A 61 -16.11 5.89 8.37
C ILE A 61 -15.51 4.90 7.39
N PHE A 62 -15.39 5.32 6.14
CA PHE A 62 -14.87 4.52 5.05
C PHE A 62 -14.06 5.39 4.11
N SER A 63 -12.90 4.90 3.68
CA SER A 63 -12.20 5.49 2.54
C SER A 63 -11.60 4.40 1.65
N SER A 64 -11.48 4.71 0.38
CA SER A 64 -10.84 3.86 -0.61
C SER A 64 -10.08 4.72 -1.61
N ASN A 65 -8.83 4.33 -1.88
CA ASN A 65 -7.96 4.92 -2.88
C ASN A 65 -7.48 3.80 -3.78
N ILE A 66 -7.82 3.85 -5.06
CA ILE A 66 -7.45 2.80 -6.01
C ILE A 66 -6.95 3.45 -7.30
N GLY A 67 -5.91 2.88 -7.89
CA GLY A 67 -5.42 3.36 -9.17
C GLY A 67 -4.42 2.43 -9.83
N GLN A 68 -4.08 2.77 -11.09
CA GLN A 68 -3.22 1.99 -11.97
C GLN A 68 -2.44 2.91 -12.90
N ILE A 69 -1.21 2.52 -13.23
CA ILE A 69 -0.33 3.23 -14.17
C ILE A 69 -0.41 2.55 -15.53
N PHE A 70 -0.53 3.37 -16.58
CA PHE A 70 -0.46 2.94 -17.97
C PHE A 70 0.71 3.64 -18.66
N ARG A 71 1.49 2.88 -19.45
CA ARG A 71 2.65 3.35 -20.21
C ARG A 71 2.51 3.02 -21.68
N ASP A 72 3.19 3.78 -22.50
CA ASP A 72 3.27 3.51 -23.96
C ASP A 72 4.00 2.18 -24.24
N LYS A 73 5.00 1.83 -23.43
CA LYS A 73 5.83 0.62 -23.58
C LYS A 73 6.35 0.13 -22.23
N ASN A 74 6.83 -1.11 -22.19
CA ASN A 74 7.60 -1.62 -21.08
C ASN A 74 8.93 -0.86 -20.94
N ASP A 75 9.40 -0.67 -19.72
CA ASP A 75 10.70 -0.06 -19.43
C ASP A 75 11.49 -0.93 -18.44
N GLU A 76 12.38 -1.78 -18.97
CA GLU A 76 13.19 -2.71 -18.18
C GLU A 76 14.18 -2.02 -17.23
N LYS A 77 14.33 -0.71 -17.31
CA LYS A 77 15.17 0.06 -16.41
C LYS A 77 14.48 0.42 -15.10
N LEU A 78 13.17 0.30 -15.05
CA LEU A 78 12.37 0.53 -13.85
C LEU A 78 12.36 -0.74 -12.95
N PRO A 79 12.00 -0.61 -11.66
CA PRO A 79 11.99 -1.72 -10.73
C PRO A 79 11.21 -2.94 -11.26
N LEU A 80 11.90 -4.09 -11.35
CA LEU A 80 11.34 -5.31 -11.94
C LEU A 80 10.43 -6.08 -10.98
N LYS A 81 10.66 -5.95 -9.69
CA LYS A 81 9.86 -6.64 -8.65
C LYS A 81 8.51 -5.99 -8.38
N THR A 82 8.32 -4.79 -8.87
CA THR A 82 7.04 -4.11 -8.89
C THR A 82 6.60 -3.99 -10.34
N SER A 83 5.34 -3.95 -10.59
CA SER A 83 4.81 -3.85 -11.96
C SER A 83 5.06 -2.48 -12.65
N MET A 84 5.93 -1.62 -12.08
CA MET A 84 6.28 -0.31 -12.64
C MET A 84 6.93 -0.38 -14.02
N ASN A 85 7.65 -1.46 -14.31
CA ASN A 85 8.32 -1.68 -15.59
C ASN A 85 7.36 -2.10 -16.72
N ASN A 86 6.13 -2.47 -16.42
CA ASN A 86 5.14 -2.95 -17.37
C ASN A 86 4.36 -1.82 -18.04
N LYS A 87 3.72 -2.12 -19.19
CA LYS A 87 2.76 -1.20 -19.84
C LYS A 87 1.59 -0.86 -18.94
N SER A 88 1.11 -1.82 -18.17
CA SER A 88 0.10 -1.63 -17.14
C SER A 88 0.66 -2.12 -15.82
N SER A 89 0.65 -1.28 -14.81
CA SER A 89 1.03 -1.70 -13.46
C SER A 89 -0.04 -2.63 -12.87
N ASP A 90 0.26 -3.19 -11.71
CA ASP A 90 -0.75 -3.76 -10.86
C ASP A 90 -1.82 -2.72 -10.51
N LEU A 91 -3.03 -3.19 -10.22
CA LEU A 91 -4.05 -2.39 -9.58
C LEU A 91 -3.68 -2.23 -8.11
N ILE A 92 -3.44 -0.99 -7.70
CA ILE A 92 -2.96 -0.66 -6.36
C ILE A 92 -4.06 0.03 -5.61
N GLY A 93 -4.29 -0.39 -4.38
CA GLY A 93 -5.33 0.23 -3.58
C GLY A 93 -5.09 0.15 -2.09
N ASN A 94 -5.80 1.04 -1.40
CA ASN A 94 -5.99 1.06 0.03
C ASN A 94 -7.48 1.17 0.32
N ILE A 95 -7.96 0.41 1.30
CA ILE A 95 -9.33 0.45 1.81
C ILE A 95 -9.26 0.58 3.33
N LYS A 96 -9.85 1.63 3.87
CA LYS A 96 -9.95 1.84 5.30
C LYS A 96 -11.41 1.86 5.75
N PHE A 97 -11.68 1.15 6.83
CA PHE A 97 -13.00 1.07 7.42
C PHE A 97 -12.93 1.31 8.93
N SER A 98 -13.62 2.37 9.39
CA SER A 98 -13.63 2.80 10.79
C SER A 98 -15.06 3.16 11.21
N PRO A 99 -15.96 2.18 11.38
CA PRO A 99 -17.37 2.44 11.70
C PRO A 99 -17.54 3.09 13.08
N ARG A 100 -16.57 2.87 13.98
CA ARG A 100 -16.49 3.49 15.32
C ARG A 100 -15.06 3.91 15.60
N GLU A 101 -14.86 4.82 16.54
CA GLU A 101 -13.51 5.27 16.94
C GLU A 101 -12.64 4.11 17.49
N GLU A 102 -13.30 3.15 18.11
CA GLU A 102 -12.63 2.01 18.72
C GLU A 102 -12.22 0.92 17.71
N LEU A 103 -12.74 0.96 16.47
CA LEU A 103 -12.44 -0.05 15.44
C LEU A 103 -11.90 0.60 14.18
N ILE A 104 -10.68 0.24 13.82
CA ILE A 104 -10.03 0.65 12.57
C ILE A 104 -9.55 -0.60 11.86
N ILE A 105 -9.95 -0.75 10.61
CA ILE A 105 -9.47 -1.78 9.68
C ILE A 105 -8.88 -1.06 8.49
N ASP A 106 -7.66 -1.43 8.10
CA ASP A 106 -6.92 -0.84 6.99
C ASP A 106 -6.33 -1.97 6.14
N TYR A 107 -6.55 -1.90 4.83
CA TYR A 107 -6.14 -2.93 3.89
C TYR A 107 -5.47 -2.31 2.67
N ASP A 108 -4.16 -2.58 2.51
CA ASP A 108 -3.38 -2.24 1.33
C ASP A 108 -3.21 -3.47 0.44
N PHE A 109 -3.36 -3.29 -0.86
CA PHE A 109 -3.19 -4.39 -1.81
C PHE A 109 -2.60 -3.94 -3.14
N ASN A 110 -1.87 -4.88 -3.78
CA ASN A 110 -1.50 -4.80 -5.19
C ASN A 110 -2.02 -6.08 -5.86
N ALA A 111 -2.99 -5.94 -6.75
CA ALA A 111 -3.52 -7.02 -7.56
C ALA A 111 -2.90 -6.95 -8.96
N ASP A 112 -2.55 -8.08 -9.54
CA ASP A 112 -1.99 -8.12 -10.88
C ASP A 112 -2.97 -7.52 -11.90
N ASN A 113 -2.46 -7.14 -13.07
CA ASN A 113 -3.25 -6.46 -14.10
C ASN A 113 -4.46 -7.28 -14.59
N ASN A 114 -4.44 -8.59 -14.45
CA ASN A 114 -5.54 -9.49 -14.83
C ASN A 114 -6.50 -9.76 -13.66
N LEU A 115 -6.16 -9.31 -12.45
CA LEU A 115 -6.89 -9.54 -11.21
C LEU A 115 -6.94 -11.02 -10.78
N ASP A 116 -6.01 -11.83 -11.25
CA ASP A 116 -5.93 -13.25 -10.95
C ASP A 116 -5.15 -13.52 -9.66
N THR A 117 -4.23 -12.62 -9.31
CA THR A 117 -3.31 -12.79 -8.18
C THR A 117 -3.17 -11.49 -7.39
N ILE A 118 -3.18 -11.60 -6.08
CA ILE A 118 -2.79 -10.50 -5.19
C ILE A 118 -1.29 -10.65 -4.88
N ASN A 119 -0.48 -9.73 -5.41
CA ASN A 119 0.96 -9.72 -5.25
C ASN A 119 1.40 -9.16 -3.89
N TYR A 120 0.60 -8.28 -3.32
CA TYR A 120 0.80 -7.70 -2.00
C TYR A 120 -0.52 -7.55 -1.28
N SER A 121 -0.55 -7.97 -0.04
CA SER A 121 -1.72 -7.89 0.84
C SER A 121 -1.26 -7.54 2.25
N PHE A 122 -1.62 -6.37 2.75
CA PHE A 122 -1.33 -5.94 4.11
C PHE A 122 -2.61 -5.49 4.80
N LEU A 123 -3.05 -6.28 5.76
CA LEU A 123 -4.23 -6.01 6.56
C LEU A 123 -3.81 -5.63 7.97
N THR A 124 -4.28 -4.49 8.46
CA THR A 124 -4.21 -4.13 9.86
C THR A 124 -5.61 -3.98 10.45
N ALA A 125 -5.78 -4.42 11.68
CA ALA A 125 -7.00 -4.19 12.44
C ALA A 125 -6.64 -3.74 13.86
N LYS A 126 -7.26 -2.67 14.32
CA LYS A 126 -7.08 -2.13 15.67
C LYS A 126 -8.42 -2.02 16.37
N VAL A 127 -8.49 -2.55 17.58
CA VAL A 127 -9.64 -2.44 18.46
C VAL A 127 -9.19 -1.82 19.78
N SER A 128 -9.86 -0.76 20.21
CA SER A 128 -9.59 -0.06 21.47
C SER A 128 -10.84 -0.10 22.33
N VAL A 129 -10.78 -0.72 23.51
CA VAL A 129 -11.91 -0.78 24.45
C VAL A 129 -11.41 -0.41 25.84
N ASN A 130 -11.89 0.70 26.38
CA ASN A 130 -11.39 1.28 27.62
C ASN A 130 -9.86 1.43 27.56
N ASN A 131 -9.16 0.80 28.50
CA ASN A 131 -7.70 0.83 28.59
C ASN A 131 -7.00 -0.27 27.78
N PHE A 132 -7.75 -1.12 27.06
CA PHE A 132 -7.18 -2.18 26.22
C PHE A 132 -7.12 -1.74 24.77
N ILE A 133 -5.95 -1.92 24.16
CA ILE A 133 -5.72 -1.75 22.74
C ILE A 133 -5.21 -3.08 22.18
N THR A 134 -5.92 -3.63 21.22
CA THR A 134 -5.48 -4.83 20.49
C THR A 134 -5.28 -4.46 19.05
N SER A 135 -4.11 -4.77 18.51
CA SER A 135 -3.82 -4.65 17.08
C SER A 135 -3.43 -5.99 16.48
N PHE A 136 -3.77 -6.13 15.24
CA PHE A 136 -3.59 -7.30 14.41
C PHE A 136 -3.02 -6.87 13.07
N GLU A 137 -2.01 -7.59 12.58
CA GLU A 137 -1.39 -7.35 11.29
C GLU A 137 -1.24 -8.68 10.54
N PHE A 138 -1.55 -8.66 9.27
CA PHE A 138 -1.34 -9.76 8.35
C PHE A 138 -0.66 -9.22 7.10
N LEU A 139 0.53 -9.74 6.79
CA LEU A 139 1.25 -9.44 5.55
C LEU A 139 1.37 -10.71 4.73
N GLU A 140 1.11 -10.59 3.45
CA GLU A 140 1.42 -11.59 2.44
C GLU A 140 1.96 -10.93 1.18
N GLU A 141 3.16 -11.33 0.77
CA GLU A 141 3.82 -10.87 -0.45
C GLU A 141 4.08 -12.03 -1.40
N ASN A 142 3.67 -11.87 -2.65
CA ASN A 142 3.82 -12.83 -3.72
C ASN A 142 4.69 -12.23 -4.83
N ASN A 143 6.02 -12.53 -4.83
CA ASN A 143 6.94 -12.05 -5.87
C ASN A 143 6.91 -10.51 -6.06
N ASN A 144 6.58 -9.77 -5.04
CA ASN A 144 6.71 -8.32 -5.00
C ASN A 144 8.12 -7.95 -4.49
N VAL A 145 8.29 -6.84 -3.83
CA VAL A 145 9.58 -6.40 -3.25
C VAL A 145 10.15 -7.45 -2.30
N GLY A 146 9.28 -8.11 -1.54
CA GLY A 146 9.61 -9.22 -0.66
C GLY A 146 8.91 -10.52 -1.01
N SER A 147 9.13 -11.53 -0.20
CA SER A 147 8.41 -12.81 -0.19
C SER A 147 8.02 -13.19 1.24
N GLU A 148 7.70 -12.19 2.03
CA GLU A 148 7.33 -12.39 3.44
C GLU A 148 5.85 -12.73 3.58
N SER A 149 5.57 -13.62 4.53
CA SER A 149 4.22 -13.86 5.00
C SER A 149 4.25 -14.00 6.51
N TYR A 150 3.53 -13.12 7.19
CA TYR A 150 3.44 -13.17 8.64
C TYR A 150 2.11 -12.69 9.17
N PHE A 151 1.90 -13.07 10.41
CA PHE A 151 0.82 -12.67 11.26
C PHE A 151 1.39 -12.10 12.55
N SER A 152 0.97 -10.91 12.94
CA SER A 152 1.37 -10.25 14.19
C SER A 152 0.16 -9.85 15.00
N ARG A 153 0.27 -9.96 16.32
CA ARG A 153 -0.73 -9.50 17.27
C ARG A 153 -0.07 -8.78 18.42
N LYS A 154 -0.57 -7.59 18.73
CA LYS A 154 -0.15 -6.80 19.88
C LYS A 154 -1.36 -6.54 20.78
N ILE A 155 -1.20 -6.78 22.07
CA ILE A 155 -2.15 -6.41 23.11
C ILE A 155 -1.45 -5.42 24.02
N SER A 156 -2.10 -4.31 24.31
CA SER A 156 -1.59 -3.26 25.19
C SER A 156 -2.65 -2.91 26.25
N TYR A 157 -2.20 -2.63 27.45
CA TYR A 157 -3.03 -2.14 28.55
C TYR A 157 -2.43 -0.86 29.11
N GLU A 158 -3.21 0.20 29.18
CA GLU A 158 -2.84 1.49 29.76
C GLU A 158 -3.30 1.56 31.21
N PHE A 159 -2.35 1.60 32.15
CA PHE A 159 -2.66 1.65 33.60
C PHE A 159 -3.02 3.04 34.07
N ASN A 160 -2.23 4.04 33.64
CA ASN A 160 -2.39 5.45 33.96
C ASN A 160 -1.94 6.26 32.75
N GLU A 161 -2.21 7.57 32.75
CA GLU A 161 -1.69 8.47 31.72
C GLU A 161 -0.17 8.31 31.57
N GLY A 162 0.26 7.73 30.44
CA GLY A 162 1.67 7.52 30.07
C GLY A 162 2.30 6.18 30.47
N ASN A 163 1.62 5.26 31.18
CA ASN A 163 2.14 3.94 31.50
C ASN A 163 1.43 2.85 30.71
N LEU A 164 2.14 2.21 29.78
CA LEU A 164 1.62 1.19 28.88
C LEU A 164 2.37 -0.14 29.05
N LEU A 165 1.64 -1.21 29.29
CA LEU A 165 2.15 -2.58 29.19
C LEU A 165 1.75 -3.16 27.86
N SER A 166 2.70 -3.69 27.09
CA SER A 166 2.42 -4.30 25.79
C SER A 166 3.01 -5.70 25.68
N PHE A 167 2.24 -6.59 25.08
CA PHE A 167 2.66 -7.93 24.68
C PHE A 167 2.49 -8.06 23.16
N ASN A 168 3.56 -8.45 22.47
CA ASN A 168 3.57 -8.62 21.02
C ASN A 168 4.00 -10.04 20.66
N THR A 169 3.28 -10.65 19.72
CA THR A 169 3.65 -11.94 19.11
C THR A 169 3.64 -11.79 17.59
N ARG A 170 4.67 -12.37 16.94
CA ARG A 170 4.74 -12.48 15.47
C ARG A 170 4.99 -13.93 15.11
N ARG A 171 4.21 -14.43 14.17
CA ARG A 171 4.37 -15.77 13.60
C ARG A 171 4.59 -15.63 12.10
N ASN A 172 5.78 -16.00 11.64
CA ASN A 172 6.04 -16.12 10.21
C ASN A 172 5.34 -17.37 9.67
N ARG A 173 4.67 -17.23 8.54
CA ARG A 173 4.09 -18.36 7.81
C ARG A 173 5.15 -18.85 6.83
N LYS A 174 5.51 -20.13 6.89
CA LYS A 174 6.27 -20.75 5.81
C LYS A 174 5.30 -20.91 4.62
N ARG A 175 5.73 -20.51 3.45
CA ARG A 175 5.12 -20.97 2.21
C ARG A 175 5.62 -22.38 1.97
N ASP A 176 4.68 -23.30 1.81
CA ASP A 176 4.94 -24.63 1.24
C ASP A 176 5.10 -24.52 -0.27
#